data_4c9419ac05026cc0a4fa27d5e6e5e4fa
#
_entry.id   4c9419ac05026cc0a4fa27d5e6e5e4fa
#
_cell.length_a   1.000
_cell.length_b   1.000
_cell.length_c   1.000
_cell.angle_alpha   90.00
_cell.angle_beta   90.00
_cell.angle_gamma   90.00
#
_symmetry.space_group_name_H-M   'P 1'
#
loop_
_entity.id
_entity.type
_entity.pdbx_description
1 polymer ?
#
loop_
_entity_poly.entity_id
_entity_poly.type
_entity_poly.pdbx_seq_one_letter_code
_entity_poly.pdbx_strand_id
1 'polypeptide(L)'
;MPQNIVTATNPPDHSRMRKMLTNSFTERALQGQEPVIESYMHLVMTRFRAMATTSDAKESGVVINMLDWLNFFTIDIIGDLGFGESFNCLQDSQYHDWVKTLHNFLKGMVFAAATRFYPSVEYLFFALLPKSIIEMQKRHTEFANKRINRRLNMETDRPDFITPIMKDNQDYKNMSVEEIQSNAAILMVAGSETTATTLAGLMTYLLQNPEPLRKVTAEIRARFNKEEDIIIATTKELPYLNATINEGLRLCNPVPGGLPRVVGKGGDTVCNVFVPEFVSHDMTGPDTTVRTVTTARWNIANAH
;
A
#
# COMPACT_ATOMS: atom_id res chain seq x y z
N MET A 1 0.49 10.61 -18.03
CA MET A 1 0.47 11.06 -16.62
C MET A 1 1.84 11.59 -16.28
N PRO A 2 1.96 12.64 -15.47
CA PRO A 2 3.24 13.06 -14.94
C PRO A 2 3.87 11.94 -14.13
N GLN A 3 5.20 11.96 -14.02
CA GLN A 3 5.93 10.96 -13.23
C GLN A 3 5.57 11.09 -11.74
N ASN A 4 5.68 10.00 -11.02
CA ASN A 4 5.54 9.94 -9.57
C ASN A 4 6.75 9.22 -8.96
N ILE A 5 6.79 9.09 -7.65
CA ILE A 5 7.92 8.49 -6.93
C ILE A 5 8.26 7.05 -7.40
N VAL A 6 7.27 6.30 -7.91
CA VAL A 6 7.48 4.92 -8.39
C VAL A 6 7.94 4.89 -9.85
N THR A 7 7.49 5.85 -10.67
CA THR A 7 7.73 5.87 -12.11
C THR A 7 8.83 6.84 -12.54
N ALA A 8 9.38 7.63 -11.62
CA ALA A 8 10.48 8.56 -11.90
C ALA A 8 11.76 7.78 -12.21
N THR A 9 12.21 7.89 -13.46
CA THR A 9 13.44 7.25 -13.95
C THR A 9 14.69 8.13 -13.80
N ASN A 10 14.49 9.46 -13.67
CA ASN A 10 15.55 10.42 -13.45
C ASN A 10 15.89 10.52 -11.96
N PRO A 11 17.12 10.19 -11.50
CA PRO A 11 17.48 10.22 -10.08
C PRO A 11 17.24 11.56 -9.37
N PRO A 12 17.56 12.74 -9.96
CA PRO A 12 17.24 14.03 -9.36
C PRO A 12 15.74 14.23 -9.07
N ASP A 13 14.86 13.87 -10.03
CA ASP A 13 13.41 14.01 -9.87
C ASP A 13 12.87 13.05 -8.81
N HIS A 14 13.32 11.79 -8.83
CA HIS A 14 12.97 10.83 -7.77
C HIS A 14 13.40 11.34 -6.39
N SER A 15 14.64 11.84 -6.25
CA SER A 15 15.16 12.36 -4.98
C SER A 15 14.37 13.57 -4.49
N ARG A 16 13.98 14.48 -5.38
CA ARG A 16 13.15 15.65 -5.10
C ARG A 16 11.77 15.23 -4.59
N MET A 17 11.08 14.34 -5.31
CA MET A 17 9.76 13.82 -4.90
C MET A 17 9.85 13.07 -3.56
N ARG A 18 10.86 12.22 -3.39
CA ARG A 18 11.07 11.48 -2.13
C ARG A 18 11.27 12.43 -0.95
N LYS A 19 12.06 13.49 -1.13
CA LYS A 19 12.28 14.50 -0.07
C LYS A 19 10.97 15.16 0.35
N MET A 20 10.11 15.52 -0.60
CA MET A 20 8.82 16.16 -0.33
C MET A 20 7.86 15.21 0.41
N LEU A 21 7.85 13.93 0.04
CA LEU A 21 6.98 12.92 0.65
C LEU A 21 7.47 12.45 2.02
N THR A 22 8.79 12.48 2.28
CA THR A 22 9.39 11.91 3.50
C THR A 22 8.78 12.50 4.78
N ASN A 23 8.47 13.80 4.80
CA ASN A 23 7.91 14.46 5.97
C ASN A 23 6.52 13.96 6.36
N SER A 24 5.77 13.37 5.44
CA SER A 24 4.46 12.76 5.69
C SER A 24 4.54 11.39 6.37
N PHE A 25 5.73 10.75 6.38
CA PHE A 25 5.98 9.41 6.90
C PHE A 25 6.98 9.38 8.06
N THR A 26 7.29 10.53 8.65
CA THR A 26 8.11 10.59 9.87
C THR A 26 7.36 10.02 11.06
N GLU A 27 8.06 9.57 12.10
CA GLU A 27 7.42 9.07 13.32
C GLU A 27 6.47 10.10 13.95
N ARG A 28 6.86 11.37 13.94
CA ARG A 28 5.99 12.47 14.38
C ARG A 28 4.73 12.63 13.54
N ALA A 29 4.84 12.48 12.22
CA ALA A 29 3.68 12.54 11.33
C ALA A 29 2.75 11.35 11.58
N LEU A 30 3.30 10.13 11.74
CA LEU A 30 2.53 8.92 12.04
C LEU A 30 1.78 9.05 13.38
N GLN A 31 2.42 9.58 14.42
CA GLN A 31 1.75 9.87 15.70
C GLN A 31 0.61 10.87 15.52
N GLY A 32 0.78 11.90 14.69
CA GLY A 32 -0.29 12.84 14.37
C GLY A 32 -1.45 12.21 13.61
N GLN A 33 -1.19 11.20 12.80
CA GLN A 33 -2.18 10.45 12.00
C GLN A 33 -2.91 9.35 12.81
N GLU A 34 -2.36 8.94 13.95
CA GLU A 34 -2.89 7.88 14.80
C GLU A 34 -4.38 8.06 15.14
N PRO A 35 -4.88 9.24 15.54
CA PRO A 35 -6.30 9.43 15.85
C PRO A 35 -7.23 9.14 14.64
N VAL A 36 -6.76 9.39 13.42
CA VAL A 36 -7.51 9.07 12.20
C VAL A 36 -7.61 7.55 12.05
N ILE A 37 -6.49 6.84 12.20
CA ILE A 37 -6.43 5.37 12.10
C ILE A 37 -7.31 4.72 13.17
N GLU A 38 -7.22 5.21 14.42
CA GLU A 38 -8.04 4.73 15.55
C GLU A 38 -9.53 4.91 15.29
N SER A 39 -9.94 6.05 14.73
CA SER A 39 -11.36 6.30 14.41
C SER A 39 -11.94 5.24 13.47
N TYR A 40 -11.17 4.82 12.46
CA TYR A 40 -11.56 3.75 11.54
C TYR A 40 -11.53 2.37 12.21
N MET A 41 -10.58 2.12 13.12
CA MET A 41 -10.55 0.88 13.90
C MET A 41 -11.80 0.77 14.79
N HIS A 42 -12.17 1.85 15.48
CA HIS A 42 -13.41 1.90 16.26
C HIS A 42 -14.66 1.66 15.40
N LEU A 43 -14.69 2.21 14.19
CA LEU A 43 -15.78 1.97 13.24
C LEU A 43 -15.89 0.48 12.86
N VAL A 44 -14.77 -0.17 12.52
CA VAL A 44 -14.73 -1.63 12.23
C VAL A 44 -15.26 -2.41 13.42
N MET A 45 -14.74 -2.16 14.62
CA MET A 45 -15.16 -2.88 15.83
C MET A 45 -16.64 -2.65 16.16
N THR A 46 -17.14 -1.44 15.95
CA THR A 46 -18.57 -1.12 16.11
C THR A 46 -19.43 -1.90 15.12
N ARG A 47 -19.02 -1.99 13.85
CA ARG A 47 -19.72 -2.80 12.84
C ARG A 47 -19.73 -4.28 13.19
N PHE A 48 -18.59 -4.83 13.63
CA PHE A 48 -18.52 -6.24 14.04
C PHE A 48 -19.40 -6.52 15.26
N ARG A 49 -19.39 -5.65 16.27
CA ARG A 49 -20.28 -5.78 17.44
C ARG A 49 -21.75 -5.73 17.04
N ALA A 50 -22.12 -4.79 16.15
CA ALA A 50 -23.51 -4.69 15.67
C ALA A 50 -23.93 -5.97 14.93
N MET A 51 -23.10 -6.54 14.08
CA MET A 51 -23.38 -7.82 13.40
C MET A 51 -23.52 -8.98 14.38
N ALA A 52 -22.65 -9.05 15.40
CA ALA A 52 -22.67 -10.10 16.41
C ALA A 52 -23.89 -10.05 17.34
N THR A 53 -24.61 -8.93 17.41
CA THR A 53 -25.81 -8.75 18.27
C THR A 53 -27.13 -9.02 17.55
N THR A 54 -27.13 -9.30 16.26
CA THR A 54 -28.35 -9.66 15.53
C THR A 54 -28.96 -10.98 16.06
N SER A 55 -30.27 -11.17 15.95
CA SER A 55 -30.99 -12.37 16.45
C SER A 55 -30.42 -13.67 15.91
N ASP A 56 -30.14 -13.69 14.60
CA ASP A 56 -29.59 -14.86 13.91
C ASP A 56 -28.12 -15.17 14.32
N ALA A 57 -27.35 -14.11 14.65
CA ALA A 57 -25.99 -14.23 15.12
C ALA A 57 -25.87 -14.85 16.53
N LYS A 58 -26.90 -14.70 17.38
CA LYS A 58 -26.88 -15.25 18.73
C LYS A 58 -27.02 -16.77 18.74
N GLU A 59 -27.65 -17.35 17.72
CA GLU A 59 -27.88 -18.79 17.61
C GLU A 59 -26.77 -19.52 16.83
N SER A 60 -26.25 -18.93 15.75
CA SER A 60 -25.34 -19.61 14.81
C SER A 60 -24.00 -18.92 14.58
N GLY A 61 -23.79 -17.75 15.17
CA GLY A 61 -22.66 -16.89 14.86
C GLY A 61 -22.83 -16.14 13.54
N VAL A 62 -21.89 -15.26 13.23
CA VAL A 62 -21.85 -14.51 11.97
C VAL A 62 -20.61 -14.88 11.17
N VAL A 63 -20.81 -15.28 9.92
CA VAL A 63 -19.72 -15.48 8.98
C VAL A 63 -19.49 -14.17 8.23
N ILE A 64 -18.28 -13.62 8.33
CA ILE A 64 -17.87 -12.39 7.63
C ILE A 64 -16.72 -12.69 6.66
N ASN A 65 -16.72 -12.01 5.52
CA ASN A 65 -15.55 -12.01 4.63
C ASN A 65 -14.52 -11.00 5.15
N MET A 66 -13.56 -11.48 5.94
CA MET A 66 -12.55 -10.62 6.57
C MET A 66 -11.70 -9.87 5.53
N LEU A 67 -11.46 -10.44 4.34
CA LEU A 67 -10.72 -9.77 3.28
C LEU A 67 -11.42 -8.48 2.83
N ASP A 68 -12.75 -8.51 2.65
CA ASP A 68 -13.50 -7.30 2.28
C ASP A 68 -13.43 -6.24 3.37
N TRP A 69 -13.56 -6.62 4.65
CA TRP A 69 -13.48 -5.68 5.78
C TRP A 69 -12.10 -5.05 5.93
N LEU A 70 -11.03 -5.82 5.73
CA LEU A 70 -9.66 -5.30 5.72
C LEU A 70 -9.43 -4.34 4.55
N ASN A 71 -9.98 -4.64 3.38
CA ASN A 71 -9.94 -3.72 2.24
C ASN A 71 -10.74 -2.44 2.51
N PHE A 72 -11.96 -2.52 3.07
CA PHE A 72 -12.73 -1.34 3.45
C PHE A 72 -11.94 -0.46 4.41
N PHE A 73 -11.31 -1.07 5.42
CA PHE A 73 -10.51 -0.39 6.42
C PHE A 73 -9.31 0.34 5.81
N THR A 74 -8.51 -0.36 5.02
CA THR A 74 -7.29 0.24 4.42
C THR A 74 -7.62 1.30 3.38
N ILE A 75 -8.67 1.11 2.58
CA ILE A 75 -9.13 2.05 1.56
C ILE A 75 -9.65 3.34 2.19
N ASP A 76 -10.44 3.25 3.26
CA ASP A 76 -10.99 4.42 3.92
C ASP A 76 -9.90 5.23 4.62
N ILE A 77 -8.93 4.58 5.29
CA ILE A 77 -7.78 5.25 5.91
C ILE A 77 -6.93 5.95 4.86
N ILE A 78 -6.54 5.25 3.79
CA ILE A 78 -5.65 5.84 2.79
C ILE A 78 -6.36 6.94 1.99
N GLY A 79 -7.67 6.81 1.80
CA GLY A 79 -8.51 7.85 1.21
C GLY A 79 -8.55 9.10 2.07
N ASP A 80 -8.74 8.95 3.36
CA ASP A 80 -8.75 10.06 4.32
C ASP A 80 -7.37 10.73 4.42
N LEU A 81 -6.29 9.95 4.60
CA LEU A 81 -4.94 10.48 4.72
C LEU A 81 -4.37 11.03 3.41
N GLY A 82 -4.80 10.51 2.26
CA GLY A 82 -4.31 10.91 0.94
C GLY A 82 -5.15 11.95 0.23
N PHE A 83 -6.46 11.94 0.41
CA PHE A 83 -7.39 12.84 -0.27
C PHE A 83 -8.13 13.79 0.68
N GLY A 84 -7.96 13.62 2.00
CA GLY A 84 -8.69 14.39 3.00
C GLY A 84 -10.15 13.96 3.19
N GLU A 85 -10.60 12.89 2.54
CA GLU A 85 -11.95 12.38 2.66
C GLU A 85 -12.01 10.86 2.44
N SER A 86 -12.79 10.16 3.28
CA SER A 86 -13.03 8.73 3.18
C SER A 86 -13.82 8.34 1.93
N PHE A 87 -13.76 7.06 1.56
CA PHE A 87 -14.64 6.44 0.57
C PHE A 87 -15.93 5.88 1.20
N ASN A 88 -16.03 5.88 2.52
CA ASN A 88 -17.13 5.35 3.31
C ASN A 88 -17.40 3.85 3.09
N CYS A 89 -16.41 3.08 2.66
CA CYS A 89 -16.56 1.65 2.43
C CYS A 89 -16.95 0.89 3.71
N LEU A 90 -16.34 1.28 4.85
CA LEU A 90 -16.70 0.73 6.17
C LEU A 90 -18.09 1.13 6.61
N GLN A 91 -18.46 2.41 6.39
CA GLN A 91 -19.76 2.94 6.77
C GLN A 91 -20.89 2.25 6.01
N ASP A 92 -20.69 2.03 4.71
CA ASP A 92 -21.70 1.45 3.81
C ASP A 92 -21.61 -0.08 3.74
N SER A 93 -20.55 -0.67 4.33
CA SER A 93 -20.22 -2.11 4.27
C SER A 93 -20.16 -2.64 2.83
N GLN A 94 -19.67 -1.81 1.93
CA GLN A 94 -19.53 -2.12 0.49
C GLN A 94 -18.41 -1.31 -0.16
N TYR A 95 -17.87 -1.84 -1.25
CA TYR A 95 -16.90 -1.10 -2.04
C TYR A 95 -17.55 0.09 -2.74
N HIS A 96 -16.94 1.26 -2.61
CA HIS A 96 -17.24 2.39 -3.46
C HIS A 96 -16.94 2.05 -4.95
N ASP A 97 -17.76 2.51 -5.88
CA ASP A 97 -17.67 2.11 -7.31
C ASP A 97 -16.31 2.45 -7.93
N TRP A 98 -15.70 3.55 -7.52
CA TRP A 98 -14.37 3.91 -7.95
C TRP A 98 -13.31 2.87 -7.50
N VAL A 99 -13.45 2.30 -6.31
CA VAL A 99 -12.56 1.26 -5.77
C VAL A 99 -12.69 -0.03 -6.57
N LYS A 100 -13.91 -0.44 -6.93
CA LYS A 100 -14.13 -1.59 -7.83
C LYS A 100 -13.42 -1.40 -9.17
N THR A 101 -13.45 -0.17 -9.68
CA THR A 101 -12.75 0.20 -10.92
C THR A 101 -11.24 0.11 -10.76
N LEU A 102 -10.70 0.53 -9.60
CA LEU A 102 -9.27 0.45 -9.27
C LEU A 102 -8.77 -1.00 -9.25
N HIS A 103 -9.47 -1.91 -8.60
CA HIS A 103 -9.10 -3.33 -8.55
C HIS A 103 -9.04 -3.96 -9.96
N ASN A 104 -10.01 -3.62 -10.82
CA ASN A 104 -10.01 -4.11 -12.20
C ASN A 104 -8.85 -3.51 -13.02
N PHE A 105 -8.51 -2.25 -12.78
CA PHE A 105 -7.38 -1.58 -13.41
C PHE A 105 -6.04 -2.22 -13.00
N LEU A 106 -5.85 -2.56 -11.73
CA LEU A 106 -4.65 -3.23 -11.24
C LEU A 106 -4.45 -4.60 -11.89
N LYS A 107 -5.53 -5.39 -12.05
CA LYS A 107 -5.47 -6.66 -12.80
C LYS A 107 -5.00 -6.43 -14.24
N GLY A 108 -5.53 -5.40 -14.91
CA GLY A 108 -5.11 -5.04 -16.27
C GLY A 108 -3.65 -4.63 -16.35
N MET A 109 -3.12 -3.91 -15.34
CA MET A 109 -1.72 -3.52 -15.27
C MET A 109 -0.76 -4.72 -15.17
N VAL A 110 -1.14 -5.78 -14.45
CA VAL A 110 -0.33 -7.01 -14.38
C VAL A 110 -0.19 -7.65 -15.77
N PHE A 111 -1.27 -7.75 -16.53
CA PHE A 111 -1.21 -8.24 -17.91
C PHE A 111 -0.38 -7.33 -18.81
N ALA A 112 -0.56 -6.01 -18.72
CA ALA A 112 0.25 -5.05 -19.48
C ALA A 112 1.75 -5.15 -19.14
N ALA A 113 2.10 -5.33 -17.87
CA ALA A 113 3.47 -5.53 -17.45
C ALA A 113 4.08 -6.84 -18.02
N ALA A 114 3.29 -7.92 -18.05
CA ALA A 114 3.73 -9.19 -18.61
C ALA A 114 3.98 -9.10 -20.12
N THR A 115 3.21 -8.30 -20.87
CA THR A 115 3.41 -8.15 -22.32
C THR A 115 4.69 -7.40 -22.69
N ARG A 116 5.27 -6.58 -21.79
CA ARG A 116 6.52 -5.85 -22.01
C ARG A 116 7.73 -6.74 -22.33
N PHE A 117 7.71 -8.00 -21.88
CA PHE A 117 8.74 -8.98 -22.23
C PHE A 117 8.69 -9.44 -23.70
N TYR A 118 7.59 -9.11 -24.42
CA TYR A 118 7.36 -9.51 -25.79
C TYR A 118 6.88 -8.31 -26.63
N PRO A 119 7.77 -7.52 -27.25
CA PRO A 119 7.43 -6.26 -27.92
C PRO A 119 6.31 -6.36 -28.96
N SER A 120 6.28 -7.47 -29.73
CA SER A 120 5.23 -7.69 -30.72
C SER A 120 3.86 -7.95 -30.07
N VAL A 121 3.85 -8.64 -28.92
CA VAL A 121 2.63 -8.91 -28.14
C VAL A 121 2.17 -7.61 -27.45
N GLU A 122 3.10 -6.83 -26.91
CA GLU A 122 2.80 -5.53 -26.31
C GLU A 122 2.13 -4.59 -27.31
N TYR A 123 2.71 -4.46 -28.53
CA TYR A 123 2.12 -3.65 -29.58
C TYR A 123 0.69 -4.10 -29.93
N LEU A 124 0.49 -5.40 -30.13
CA LEU A 124 -0.81 -5.98 -30.44
C LEU A 124 -1.81 -5.79 -29.30
N PHE A 125 -1.37 -6.00 -28.06
CA PHE A 125 -2.19 -5.78 -26.86
C PHE A 125 -2.70 -4.34 -26.78
N PHE A 126 -1.82 -3.34 -26.90
CA PHE A 126 -2.22 -1.94 -26.87
C PHE A 126 -3.05 -1.51 -28.09
N ALA A 127 -2.79 -2.07 -29.28
CA ALA A 127 -3.57 -1.79 -30.48
C ALA A 127 -5.00 -2.35 -30.41
N LEU A 128 -5.18 -3.45 -29.70
CA LEU A 128 -6.48 -4.11 -29.51
C LEU A 128 -7.21 -3.65 -28.22
N LEU A 129 -6.63 -2.72 -27.46
CA LEU A 129 -7.22 -2.28 -26.19
C LEU A 129 -8.59 -1.63 -26.44
N PRO A 130 -9.67 -2.13 -25.82
CA PRO A 130 -10.99 -1.52 -26.00
C PRO A 130 -11.01 -0.06 -25.53
N LYS A 131 -11.69 0.81 -26.29
CA LYS A 131 -11.86 2.21 -25.91
C LYS A 131 -12.47 2.39 -24.51
N SER A 132 -13.31 1.45 -24.10
CA SER A 132 -13.92 1.44 -22.75
C SER A 132 -12.89 1.36 -21.64
N ILE A 133 -11.76 0.65 -21.82
CA ILE A 133 -10.68 0.58 -20.83
C ILE A 133 -9.95 1.92 -20.75
N ILE A 134 -9.70 2.56 -21.89
CA ILE A 134 -9.06 3.88 -21.93
C ILE A 134 -9.96 4.94 -21.26
N GLU A 135 -11.26 4.91 -21.53
CA GLU A 135 -12.22 5.79 -20.89
C GLU A 135 -12.37 5.52 -19.39
N MET A 136 -12.29 4.26 -18.97
CA MET A 136 -12.30 3.88 -17.57
C MET A 136 -11.06 4.44 -16.84
N GLN A 137 -9.88 4.32 -17.44
CA GLN A 137 -8.64 4.89 -16.89
C GLN A 137 -8.73 6.42 -16.79
N LYS A 138 -9.28 7.08 -17.81
CA LYS A 138 -9.47 8.54 -17.81
C LYS A 138 -10.40 8.98 -16.68
N ARG A 139 -11.56 8.35 -16.55
CA ARG A 139 -12.51 8.61 -15.46
C ARG A 139 -11.90 8.38 -14.08
N HIS A 140 -11.09 7.30 -13.93
CA HIS A 140 -10.38 7.02 -12.69
C HIS A 140 -9.41 8.15 -12.32
N THR A 141 -8.61 8.61 -13.29
CA THR A 141 -7.67 9.72 -13.08
C THR A 141 -8.39 11.03 -12.77
N GLU A 142 -9.46 11.36 -13.50
CA GLU A 142 -10.26 12.56 -13.27
C GLU A 142 -10.88 12.57 -11.86
N PHE A 143 -11.38 11.43 -11.40
CA PHE A 143 -11.93 11.29 -10.06
C PHE A 143 -10.87 11.54 -8.96
N ALA A 144 -9.69 10.91 -9.09
CA ALA A 144 -8.59 11.11 -8.15
C ALA A 144 -8.12 12.57 -8.15
N ASN A 145 -7.92 13.16 -9.34
CA ASN A 145 -7.50 14.56 -9.47
C ASN A 145 -8.52 15.54 -8.87
N LYS A 146 -9.81 15.28 -9.05
CA LYS A 146 -10.87 16.12 -8.45
C LYS A 146 -10.80 16.11 -6.92
N ARG A 147 -10.57 14.94 -6.30
CA ARG A 147 -10.43 14.82 -4.84
C ARG A 147 -9.18 15.53 -4.34
N ILE A 148 -8.02 15.31 -4.99
CA ILE A 148 -6.78 15.99 -4.62
C ILE A 148 -6.92 17.49 -4.77
N ASN A 149 -7.48 18.01 -5.88
CA ASN A 149 -7.68 19.44 -6.05
C ASN A 149 -8.57 20.03 -4.96
N ARG A 150 -9.63 19.30 -4.55
CA ARG A 150 -10.44 19.71 -3.40
C ARG A 150 -9.61 19.80 -2.14
N ARG A 151 -8.76 18.77 -1.85
CA ARG A 151 -7.88 18.77 -0.69
C ARG A 151 -6.85 19.88 -0.72
N LEU A 152 -6.24 20.18 -1.86
CA LEU A 152 -5.28 21.30 -2.01
C LEU A 152 -5.90 22.66 -1.76
N ASN A 153 -7.20 22.81 -2.03
CA ASN A 153 -7.95 24.05 -1.79
C ASN A 153 -8.53 24.16 -0.38
N MET A 154 -8.36 23.15 0.48
CA MET A 154 -8.79 23.21 1.87
C MET A 154 -7.75 23.94 2.71
N GLU A 155 -8.15 25.02 3.37
CA GLU A 155 -7.37 25.70 4.41
C GLU A 155 -7.47 24.91 5.72
N THR A 156 -6.64 23.90 5.89
CA THR A 156 -6.64 23.05 7.09
C THR A 156 -5.24 22.54 7.40
N ASP A 157 -4.92 22.43 8.67
CA ASP A 157 -3.66 21.88 9.19
C ASP A 157 -3.85 20.44 9.73
N ARG A 158 -4.68 19.64 9.05
CA ARG A 158 -4.93 18.26 9.47
C ARG A 158 -3.69 17.37 9.29
N PRO A 159 -3.51 16.35 10.13
CA PRO A 159 -2.40 15.39 10.03
C PRO A 159 -2.65 14.38 8.94
N ASP A 160 -2.36 14.74 7.68
CA ASP A 160 -2.46 13.86 6.52
C ASP A 160 -1.19 13.91 5.66
N PHE A 161 -1.18 13.20 4.52
CA PHE A 161 0.00 13.15 3.65
C PHE A 161 0.22 14.46 2.88
N ILE A 162 -0.82 15.26 2.66
CA ILE A 162 -0.78 16.45 1.81
C ILE A 162 -0.32 17.69 2.60
N THR A 163 -0.69 17.82 3.86
CA THR A 163 -0.33 18.97 4.69
C THR A 163 1.18 19.24 4.73
N PRO A 164 2.08 18.25 4.99
CA PRO A 164 3.53 18.49 4.97
C PRO A 164 4.02 18.91 3.58
N ILE A 165 3.48 18.29 2.52
CA ILE A 165 3.86 18.66 1.14
C ILE A 165 3.52 20.12 0.87
N MET A 166 2.31 20.58 1.24
CA MET A 166 1.90 21.96 1.00
C MET A 166 2.75 22.97 1.82
N LYS A 167 3.10 22.64 3.06
CA LYS A 167 3.95 23.49 3.90
C LYS A 167 5.33 23.72 3.29
N ASP A 168 5.92 22.69 2.69
CA ASP A 168 7.28 22.73 2.12
C ASP A 168 7.30 23.08 0.64
N ASN A 169 6.15 23.28 0.01
CA ASN A 169 5.99 23.46 -1.44
C ASN A 169 5.31 24.79 -1.80
N GLN A 170 5.83 25.90 -1.27
CA GLN A 170 5.30 27.22 -1.59
C GLN A 170 5.34 27.48 -3.10
N ASP A 171 4.23 27.99 -3.64
CA ASP A 171 4.04 28.27 -5.07
C ASP A 171 4.30 27.07 -5.99
N TYR A 172 4.18 25.83 -5.48
CA TYR A 172 4.40 24.58 -6.22
C TYR A 172 5.79 24.49 -6.92
N LYS A 173 6.82 25.11 -6.36
CA LYS A 173 8.17 25.16 -6.95
C LYS A 173 8.92 23.84 -6.86
N ASN A 174 8.69 23.07 -5.81
CA ASN A 174 9.38 21.81 -5.57
C ASN A 174 8.64 20.60 -6.12
N MET A 175 7.31 20.66 -6.22
CA MET A 175 6.46 19.60 -6.76
C MET A 175 5.22 20.25 -7.39
N SER A 176 5.00 20.03 -8.68
CA SER A 176 3.82 20.59 -9.37
C SER A 176 2.52 19.96 -8.88
N VAL A 177 1.40 20.61 -9.17
CA VAL A 177 0.07 20.08 -8.82
C VAL A 177 -0.16 18.70 -9.46
N GLU A 178 0.26 18.53 -10.72
CA GLU A 178 0.14 17.29 -11.45
C GLU A 178 1.02 16.18 -10.85
N GLU A 179 2.20 16.52 -10.35
CA GLU A 179 3.06 15.57 -9.63
C GLU A 179 2.45 15.18 -8.28
N ILE A 180 1.83 16.12 -7.55
CA ILE A 180 1.10 15.82 -6.31
C ILE A 180 -0.07 14.88 -6.61
N GLN A 181 -0.86 15.15 -7.64
CA GLN A 181 -1.96 14.30 -8.08
C GLN A 181 -1.48 12.89 -8.42
N SER A 182 -0.39 12.77 -9.19
CA SER A 182 0.18 11.48 -9.57
C SER A 182 0.73 10.70 -8.35
N ASN A 183 1.38 11.39 -7.40
CA ASN A 183 1.88 10.77 -6.18
C ASN A 183 0.74 10.37 -5.24
N ALA A 184 -0.29 11.17 -5.07
CA ALA A 184 -1.46 10.81 -4.28
C ALA A 184 -2.20 9.59 -4.84
N ALA A 185 -2.35 9.51 -6.17
CA ALA A 185 -2.96 8.37 -6.83
C ALA A 185 -2.16 7.07 -6.61
N ILE A 186 -0.81 7.11 -6.68
CA ILE A 186 0.01 5.92 -6.43
C ILE A 186 0.04 5.54 -4.95
N LEU A 187 0.04 6.51 -4.03
CA LEU A 187 -0.04 6.24 -2.59
C LEU A 187 -1.36 5.54 -2.22
N MET A 188 -2.46 5.93 -2.87
CA MET A 188 -3.76 5.27 -2.72
C MET A 188 -3.68 3.78 -3.07
N VAL A 189 -3.11 3.47 -4.23
CA VAL A 189 -2.92 2.08 -4.69
C VAL A 189 -1.99 1.33 -3.75
N ALA A 190 -0.84 1.92 -3.43
CA ALA A 190 0.18 1.28 -2.63
C ALA A 190 -0.27 0.99 -1.19
N GLY A 191 -1.02 1.90 -0.57
CA GLY A 191 -1.40 1.79 0.83
C GLY A 191 -2.65 0.95 1.08
N SER A 192 -3.53 0.74 0.10
CA SER A 192 -4.76 -0.03 0.30
C SER A 192 -4.53 -1.54 0.16
N GLU A 193 -4.31 -2.03 -1.03
CA GLU A 193 -4.25 -3.45 -1.38
C GLU A 193 -3.12 -4.20 -0.66
N THR A 194 -1.94 -3.61 -0.57
CA THR A 194 -0.78 -4.27 0.02
C THR A 194 -0.99 -4.54 1.50
N THR A 195 -1.50 -3.54 2.24
CA THR A 195 -1.77 -3.66 3.67
C THR A 195 -2.89 -4.65 3.95
N ALA A 196 -4.00 -4.57 3.20
CA ALA A 196 -5.12 -5.51 3.34
C ALA A 196 -4.69 -6.96 3.06
N THR A 197 -3.90 -7.18 1.99
CA THR A 197 -3.38 -8.51 1.64
C THR A 197 -2.49 -9.09 2.73
N THR A 198 -1.57 -8.28 3.28
CA THR A 198 -0.70 -8.72 4.38
C THR A 198 -1.51 -9.09 5.63
N LEU A 199 -2.47 -8.24 6.02
CA LEU A 199 -3.32 -8.50 7.18
C LEU A 199 -4.19 -9.75 6.97
N ALA A 200 -4.79 -9.93 5.79
CA ALA A 200 -5.59 -11.11 5.48
C ALA A 200 -4.74 -12.40 5.50
N GLY A 201 -3.54 -12.35 4.92
CA GLY A 201 -2.59 -13.46 4.95
C GLY A 201 -2.16 -13.80 6.38
N LEU A 202 -1.78 -12.81 7.17
CA LEU A 202 -1.40 -12.98 8.57
C LEU A 202 -2.55 -13.62 9.38
N MET A 203 -3.77 -13.11 9.25
CA MET A 203 -4.94 -13.69 9.92
C MET A 203 -5.19 -15.14 9.49
N THR A 204 -5.07 -15.43 8.19
CA THR A 204 -5.23 -16.80 7.67
C THR A 204 -4.21 -17.75 8.29
N TYR A 205 -2.94 -17.36 8.32
CA TYR A 205 -1.89 -18.17 8.95
C TYR A 205 -2.11 -18.37 10.46
N LEU A 206 -2.52 -17.32 11.19
CA LEU A 206 -2.81 -17.44 12.62
C LEU A 206 -4.00 -18.37 12.88
N LEU A 207 -5.08 -18.27 12.09
CA LEU A 207 -6.25 -19.15 12.24
C LEU A 207 -5.93 -20.62 11.92
N GLN A 208 -5.00 -20.89 11.02
CA GLN A 208 -4.52 -22.24 10.70
C GLN A 208 -3.51 -22.79 11.72
N ASN A 209 -2.95 -21.93 12.58
CA ASN A 209 -1.93 -22.29 13.58
C ASN A 209 -2.35 -21.84 14.98
N PRO A 210 -3.11 -22.67 15.73
CA PRO A 210 -3.70 -22.29 17.02
C PRO A 210 -2.69 -21.91 18.10
N GLU A 211 -1.48 -22.45 18.07
CA GLU A 211 -0.47 -22.19 19.09
C GLU A 211 0.12 -20.77 18.99
N PRO A 212 0.59 -20.28 17.82
CA PRO A 212 0.92 -18.88 17.62
C PRO A 212 -0.25 -17.92 17.92
N LEU A 213 -1.46 -18.26 17.49
CA LEU A 213 -2.66 -17.44 17.77
C LEU A 213 -2.86 -17.30 19.28
N ARG A 214 -2.76 -18.39 20.04
CA ARG A 214 -2.89 -18.37 21.50
C ARG A 214 -1.82 -17.51 22.17
N LYS A 215 -0.56 -17.58 21.68
CA LYS A 215 0.55 -16.80 22.25
C LYS A 215 0.37 -15.30 22.01
N VAL A 216 0.09 -14.88 20.77
CA VAL A 216 -0.13 -13.46 20.46
C VAL A 216 -1.34 -12.90 21.20
N THR A 217 -2.42 -13.69 21.31
CA THR A 217 -3.61 -13.30 22.06
C THR A 217 -3.31 -13.15 23.56
N ALA A 218 -2.53 -14.07 24.13
CA ALA A 218 -2.14 -14.02 25.54
C ALA A 218 -1.26 -12.79 25.83
N GLU A 219 -0.29 -12.49 24.98
CA GLU A 219 0.56 -11.29 25.11
C GLU A 219 -0.28 -10.01 25.11
N ILE A 220 -1.16 -9.84 24.11
CA ILE A 220 -2.02 -8.66 24.00
C ILE A 220 -2.93 -8.52 25.23
N ARG A 221 -3.61 -9.59 25.64
CA ARG A 221 -4.51 -9.57 26.80
C ARG A 221 -3.80 -9.38 28.13
N ALA A 222 -2.56 -9.80 28.26
CA ALA A 222 -1.75 -9.56 29.45
C ALA A 222 -1.29 -8.09 29.56
N ARG A 223 -1.07 -7.44 28.42
CA ARG A 223 -0.59 -6.05 28.37
C ARG A 223 -1.71 -5.02 28.52
N PHE A 224 -2.88 -5.26 27.92
CA PHE A 224 -3.97 -4.29 27.82
C PHE A 224 -5.20 -4.76 28.59
N ASN A 225 -5.69 -3.90 29.47
CA ASN A 225 -6.97 -4.12 30.19
C ASN A 225 -8.13 -3.40 29.50
N LYS A 226 -7.84 -2.40 28.71
CA LYS A 226 -8.84 -1.58 27.99
C LYS A 226 -8.42 -1.41 26.55
N GLU A 227 -9.40 -1.24 25.68
CA GLU A 227 -9.19 -1.01 24.24
C GLU A 227 -8.48 0.32 23.98
N GLU A 228 -8.77 1.36 24.79
CA GLU A 228 -8.18 2.68 24.68
C GLU A 228 -6.67 2.71 24.98
N ASP A 229 -6.14 1.69 25.64
CA ASP A 229 -4.71 1.59 25.94
C ASP A 229 -3.89 1.03 24.73
N ILE A 230 -4.59 0.54 23.69
CA ILE A 230 -3.99 -0.03 22.47
C ILE A 230 -3.69 1.09 21.49
N ILE A 231 -2.50 1.68 21.58
CA ILE A 231 -2.00 2.73 20.70
C ILE A 231 -0.71 2.30 20.02
N ILE A 232 -0.29 3.01 18.97
CA ILE A 232 0.93 2.67 18.20
C ILE A 232 2.16 2.56 19.12
N ALA A 233 2.30 3.47 20.08
CA ALA A 233 3.44 3.48 20.99
C ALA A 233 3.49 2.21 21.86
N THR A 234 2.36 1.78 22.44
CA THR A 234 2.28 0.62 23.34
C THR A 234 2.34 -0.71 22.60
N THR A 235 1.83 -0.78 21.38
CA THR A 235 1.91 -2.00 20.56
C THR A 235 3.32 -2.31 20.05
N LYS A 236 4.17 -1.30 19.88
CA LYS A 236 5.60 -1.48 19.57
C LYS A 236 6.37 -2.23 20.65
N GLU A 237 5.88 -2.24 21.89
CA GLU A 237 6.49 -2.91 23.03
C GLU A 237 6.17 -4.41 23.12
N LEU A 238 5.35 -4.94 22.20
CA LEU A 238 4.91 -6.35 22.18
C LEU A 238 5.81 -7.21 21.28
N PRO A 239 6.79 -7.92 21.84
CA PRO A 239 7.79 -8.62 21.02
C PRO A 239 7.19 -9.75 20.20
N TYR A 240 6.24 -10.53 20.75
CA TYR A 240 5.63 -11.63 20.01
C TYR A 240 4.69 -11.15 18.92
N LEU A 241 3.93 -10.09 19.16
CA LEU A 241 3.10 -9.43 18.12
C LEU A 241 3.97 -8.92 16.97
N ASN A 242 5.06 -8.21 17.27
CA ASN A 242 5.97 -7.70 16.25
C ASN A 242 6.64 -8.82 15.45
N ALA A 243 7.06 -9.91 16.12
CA ALA A 243 7.59 -11.10 15.45
C ALA A 243 6.53 -11.76 14.55
N THR A 244 5.28 -11.81 14.99
CA THR A 244 4.15 -12.36 14.24
C THR A 244 3.87 -11.53 12.98
N ILE A 245 3.91 -10.20 13.08
CA ILE A 245 3.75 -9.29 11.92
C ILE A 245 4.90 -9.49 10.93
N ASN A 246 6.13 -9.54 11.41
CA ASN A 246 7.31 -9.76 10.55
C ASN A 246 7.24 -11.11 9.82
N GLU A 247 6.79 -12.16 10.50
CA GLU A 247 6.60 -13.47 9.89
C GLU A 247 5.44 -13.46 8.87
N GLY A 248 4.36 -12.74 9.16
CA GLY A 248 3.28 -12.49 8.20
C GLY A 248 3.77 -11.81 6.92
N LEU A 249 4.59 -10.78 7.03
CA LEU A 249 5.23 -10.11 5.89
C LEU A 249 6.16 -11.03 5.11
N ARG A 250 6.84 -11.94 5.77
CA ARG A 250 7.71 -12.94 5.13
C ARG A 250 6.92 -13.99 4.35
N LEU A 251 5.84 -14.50 4.92
CA LEU A 251 5.02 -15.57 4.35
C LEU A 251 4.03 -15.08 3.30
N CYS A 252 3.47 -13.89 3.50
CA CYS A 252 2.47 -13.27 2.64
C CYS A 252 2.95 -11.88 2.19
N ASN A 253 4.04 -11.87 1.42
CA ASN A 253 4.53 -10.62 0.81
C ASN A 253 3.53 -10.15 -0.25
N PRO A 254 2.92 -8.96 -0.10
CA PRO A 254 1.93 -8.46 -1.04
C PRO A 254 2.52 -8.10 -2.42
N VAL A 255 3.84 -7.93 -2.52
CA VAL A 255 4.57 -7.70 -3.77
C VAL A 255 5.64 -8.79 -3.92
N PRO A 256 5.25 -10.02 -4.31
CA PRO A 256 6.15 -11.18 -4.32
C PRO A 256 7.21 -11.11 -5.43
N GLY A 257 6.99 -10.33 -6.47
CA GLY A 257 7.95 -10.11 -7.56
C GLY A 257 9.07 -9.14 -7.12
N GLY A 258 10.30 -9.42 -7.57
CA GLY A 258 11.41 -8.48 -7.40
C GLY A 258 11.10 -7.16 -8.13
N LEU A 259 11.39 -6.04 -7.47
CA LEU A 259 11.31 -4.74 -8.14
C LEU A 259 12.53 -4.55 -9.03
N PRO A 260 12.35 -4.32 -10.34
CA PRO A 260 13.47 -4.13 -11.26
C PRO A 260 14.31 -2.90 -10.85
N ARG A 261 15.59 -3.00 -11.03
CA ARG A 261 16.55 -1.92 -10.81
C ARG A 261 17.43 -1.81 -12.04
N VAL A 262 17.84 -0.60 -12.36
CA VAL A 262 18.82 -0.33 -13.42
C VAL A 262 20.11 0.11 -12.74
N VAL A 263 21.20 -0.52 -13.10
CA VAL A 263 22.52 -0.15 -12.58
C VAL A 263 22.95 1.19 -13.19
N GLY A 264 23.33 2.13 -12.34
CA GLY A 264 23.72 3.47 -12.75
C GLY A 264 25.02 3.50 -13.56
N LYS A 265 25.34 4.68 -14.08
CA LYS A 265 26.57 4.92 -14.85
C LYS A 265 27.81 4.54 -14.02
N GLY A 266 28.69 3.75 -14.62
CA GLY A 266 29.91 3.25 -13.99
C GLY A 266 29.80 1.84 -13.41
N GLY A 267 28.61 1.24 -13.44
CA GLY A 267 28.38 -0.07 -12.84
C GLY A 267 28.24 -0.01 -11.32
N ASP A 268 27.97 -1.16 -10.69
CA ASP A 268 27.89 -1.31 -9.24
C ASP A 268 28.32 -2.72 -8.83
N THR A 269 28.66 -2.92 -7.56
CA THR A 269 29.00 -4.24 -7.02
C THR A 269 27.87 -4.75 -6.14
N VAL A 270 27.22 -5.85 -6.57
CA VAL A 270 26.13 -6.49 -5.84
C VAL A 270 26.59 -7.88 -5.41
N CYS A 271 26.55 -8.16 -4.11
CA CYS A 271 26.99 -9.45 -3.54
C CYS A 271 28.41 -9.86 -3.99
N ASN A 272 29.35 -8.91 -4.03
CA ASN A 272 30.73 -9.07 -4.51
C ASN A 272 30.90 -9.41 -6.00
N VAL A 273 29.84 -9.22 -6.79
CA VAL A 273 29.89 -9.38 -8.26
C VAL A 273 29.70 -8.01 -8.90
N PHE A 274 30.65 -7.62 -9.77
CA PHE A 274 30.51 -6.39 -10.53
C PHE A 274 29.38 -6.54 -11.57
N VAL A 275 28.43 -5.61 -11.57
CA VAL A 275 27.34 -5.53 -12.53
C VAL A 275 27.56 -4.27 -13.38
N PRO A 276 27.70 -4.42 -14.70
CA PRO A 276 27.92 -3.28 -15.60
C PRO A 276 26.74 -2.29 -15.59
N GLU A 277 27.02 -1.05 -16.01
CA GLU A 277 26.00 -0.03 -16.18
C GLU A 277 24.91 -0.45 -17.19
N PHE A 278 23.69 0.09 -16.99
CA PHE A 278 22.51 -0.19 -17.84
C PHE A 278 22.08 -1.65 -17.95
N VAL A 279 22.62 -2.53 -17.11
CA VAL A 279 22.03 -3.86 -16.96
C VAL A 279 20.67 -3.69 -16.32
N SER A 280 19.64 -3.76 -17.15
CA SER A 280 18.25 -3.81 -16.73
C SER A 280 17.70 -5.21 -16.95
N HIS A 281 16.56 -5.50 -16.35
CA HIS A 281 15.85 -6.77 -16.55
C HIS A 281 15.31 -6.98 -17.98
N ASP A 282 15.54 -6.03 -18.89
CA ASP A 282 15.20 -6.15 -20.32
C ASP A 282 16.27 -6.89 -21.13
N MET A 283 16.89 -7.90 -20.51
CA MET A 283 17.84 -8.76 -21.23
C MET A 283 17.11 -9.79 -22.08
N THR A 284 16.52 -9.34 -23.16
CA THR A 284 16.11 -10.17 -24.29
C THR A 284 17.19 -10.12 -25.38
N GLY A 285 18.39 -10.56 -25.04
CA GLY A 285 19.42 -10.84 -26.03
C GLY A 285 19.86 -12.30 -25.90
N PRO A 286 20.17 -13.00 -27.00
CA PRO A 286 20.43 -14.45 -26.98
C PRO A 286 21.73 -14.88 -26.28
N ASP A 287 22.49 -13.94 -25.66
CA ASP A 287 23.87 -14.23 -25.20
C ASP A 287 24.22 -13.78 -23.78
N THR A 288 23.26 -13.62 -22.86
CA THR A 288 23.62 -13.24 -21.50
C THR A 288 23.06 -14.20 -20.46
N THR A 289 23.89 -15.18 -20.10
CA THR A 289 23.76 -15.99 -18.88
C THR A 289 24.06 -15.15 -17.64
N VAL A 290 23.23 -14.18 -17.32
CA VAL A 290 23.17 -13.62 -15.97
C VAL A 290 21.97 -14.25 -15.28
N ARG A 291 22.27 -15.28 -14.48
CA ARG A 291 21.28 -15.86 -13.57
C ARG A 291 20.82 -14.77 -12.63
N THR A 292 19.54 -14.47 -12.67
CA THR A 292 18.83 -13.61 -11.71
C THR A 292 19.21 -14.04 -10.29
N VAL A 293 19.97 -13.20 -9.57
CA VAL A 293 20.19 -13.41 -8.14
C VAL A 293 18.94 -12.91 -7.40
N THR A 294 17.87 -13.66 -7.52
CA THR A 294 16.67 -13.53 -6.68
C THR A 294 16.81 -14.47 -5.49
N THR A 295 17.74 -14.19 -4.60
CA THR A 295 17.69 -14.77 -3.24
C THR A 295 18.57 -13.94 -2.33
N ALA A 296 18.06 -12.83 -1.84
CA ALA A 296 18.48 -12.39 -0.52
C ALA A 296 17.89 -13.39 0.48
N ARG A 297 18.59 -14.49 0.74
CA ARG A 297 18.37 -15.30 1.93
C ARG A 297 18.82 -14.45 3.13
N TRP A 298 17.89 -13.80 3.78
CA TRP A 298 18.11 -13.33 5.14
C TRP A 298 18.16 -14.56 6.05
N ASN A 299 19.36 -14.97 6.43
CA ASN A 299 19.54 -15.94 7.49
C ASN A 299 19.15 -15.27 8.82
N ILE A 300 17.95 -15.53 9.29
CA ILE A 300 17.55 -15.28 10.68
C ILE A 300 18.03 -16.48 11.50
N ALA A 301 19.31 -16.59 11.65
CA ALA A 301 19.92 -17.58 12.55
C ALA A 301 20.83 -16.87 13.57
N ASN A 302 20.44 -15.72 14.13
CA ASN A 302 21.08 -15.13 15.32
C ASN A 302 20.23 -13.95 15.82
N ALA A 303 19.09 -14.27 16.45
CA ALA A 303 18.46 -13.40 17.42
C ALA A 303 18.11 -14.27 18.62
N HIS A 304 19.06 -14.34 19.53
CA HIS A 304 18.82 -14.77 20.92
C HIS A 304 18.31 -13.59 21.72
#